data_c6bbd38fa099b07bc09e21af72fc9c3d
#
_entry.id   c6bbd38fa099b07bc09e21af72fc9c3d
#
_cell.length_a   1.000
_cell.length_b   1.000
_cell.length_c   1.000
_cell.angle_alpha   90.00
_cell.angle_beta   90.00
_cell.angle_gamma   90.00
#
_symmetry.space_group_name_H-M   'P 1'
#
loop_
_entity.id
_entity.type
_entity.pdbx_description
1 polymer ?
#
loop_
_entity_poly.entity_id
_entity_poly.type
_entity_poly.pdbx_seq_one_letter_code
_entity_poly.pdbx_strand_id
1 'polypeptide(L)'
;MCIRDRVKGVNKNRVAVGGDSAGGNLAAVVCLRRKREGQEQPRAQLLFVPVTDLSRLDTPSHKEFSKGYFLTQAHMQWYREQYLTDDVQRLDPDVSPLLAEDVSGVAPAYVAVAGFDPLRDEGTAYAEKLREAGVPVSFRRHPGLIHPFVNSSGVWRNSGRALDEAAGVLRAMLEM
;
A
#
# COMPACT_ATOMS: atom_id res chain seq x y z
N MET A 1 -9.61 -17.03 -1.27
CA MET A 1 -8.69 -17.98 -1.93
C MET A 1 -8.64 -17.66 -3.41
N CYS A 2 -7.49 -17.27 -3.90
CA CYS A 2 -7.35 -16.78 -5.28
C CYS A 2 -7.40 -17.99 -6.27
N ILE A 3 -8.16 -17.85 -7.35
CA ILE A 3 -8.27 -18.86 -8.42
C ILE A 3 -6.90 -19.22 -9.01
N ARG A 4 -5.92 -18.32 -8.93
CA ARG A 4 -4.54 -18.49 -9.42
C ARG A 4 -3.75 -19.58 -8.70
N ASP A 5 -4.06 -19.89 -7.45
CA ASP A 5 -3.35 -20.92 -6.68
C ASP A 5 -3.53 -22.32 -7.25
N ARG A 6 -4.47 -22.47 -8.18
CA ARG A 6 -4.77 -23.73 -8.89
C ARG A 6 -4.10 -23.82 -10.26
N VAL A 7 -3.39 -22.79 -10.70
CA VAL A 7 -2.65 -22.83 -11.97
C VAL A 7 -1.44 -23.75 -11.79
N LYS A 8 -1.33 -24.77 -12.66
CA LYS A 8 -0.21 -25.70 -12.64
C LYS A 8 1.12 -24.95 -12.81
N GLY A 9 2.10 -25.23 -11.95
CA GLY A 9 3.43 -24.65 -12.02
C GLY A 9 3.65 -23.39 -11.16
N VAL A 10 2.64 -22.90 -10.45
CA VAL A 10 2.84 -21.82 -9.47
C VAL A 10 3.50 -22.38 -8.20
N ASN A 11 4.63 -21.81 -7.82
CA ASN A 11 5.24 -22.10 -6.53
C ASN A 11 4.51 -21.31 -5.44
N LYS A 12 3.72 -22.03 -4.63
CA LYS A 12 2.92 -21.42 -3.55
C LYS A 12 3.75 -20.66 -2.53
N ASN A 13 5.01 -21.05 -2.33
CA ASN A 13 5.94 -20.41 -1.41
C ASN A 13 6.58 -19.14 -1.99
N ARG A 14 6.24 -18.75 -3.22
CA ARG A 14 6.76 -17.57 -3.91
C ARG A 14 5.64 -16.66 -4.43
N VAL A 15 4.62 -16.47 -3.60
CA VAL A 15 3.47 -15.61 -3.91
C VAL A 15 3.60 -14.30 -3.11
N ALA A 16 3.49 -13.18 -3.79
CA ALA A 16 3.40 -11.86 -3.20
C ALA A 16 2.00 -11.26 -3.46
N VAL A 17 1.59 -10.32 -2.60
CA VAL A 17 0.43 -9.47 -2.83
C VAL A 17 0.89 -8.05 -3.10
N GLY A 18 0.20 -7.32 -3.96
CA GLY A 18 0.58 -5.93 -4.21
C GLY A 18 -0.51 -5.14 -4.90
N GLY A 19 -0.39 -3.82 -4.81
CA GLY A 19 -1.30 -2.90 -5.47
C GLY A 19 -0.91 -1.44 -5.25
N ASP A 20 -1.56 -0.57 -6.01
CA ASP A 20 -1.42 0.88 -5.90
C ASP A 20 -2.68 1.51 -5.30
N SER A 21 -2.53 2.58 -4.55
CA SER A 21 -3.63 3.36 -3.98
C SER A 21 -4.60 2.48 -3.16
N ALA A 22 -5.86 2.37 -3.55
CA ALA A 22 -6.82 1.44 -2.96
C ALA A 22 -6.38 -0.03 -3.08
N GLY A 23 -5.66 -0.40 -4.16
CA GLY A 23 -5.06 -1.74 -4.30
C GLY A 23 -3.96 -1.98 -3.27
N GLY A 24 -3.17 -0.97 -2.92
CA GLY A 24 -2.21 -1.00 -1.82
C GLY A 24 -2.88 -1.20 -0.46
N ASN A 25 -4.02 -0.53 -0.24
CA ASN A 25 -4.86 -0.76 0.93
C ASN A 25 -5.28 -2.24 1.03
N LEU A 26 -5.90 -2.76 -0.02
CA LEU A 26 -6.36 -4.16 -0.05
C LEU A 26 -5.22 -5.16 0.17
N ALA A 27 -4.02 -4.89 -0.38
CA ALA A 27 -2.86 -5.75 -0.18
C ALA A 27 -2.42 -5.78 1.29
N ALA A 28 -2.37 -4.62 1.96
CA ALA A 28 -2.07 -4.51 3.39
C ALA A 28 -3.12 -5.24 4.24
N VAL A 29 -4.40 -5.01 3.95
CA VAL A 29 -5.52 -5.66 4.66
C VAL A 29 -5.49 -7.18 4.49
N VAL A 30 -5.15 -7.71 3.31
CA VAL A 30 -4.97 -9.15 3.11
C VAL A 30 -3.93 -9.72 4.06
N CYS A 31 -2.79 -9.05 4.25
CA CYS A 31 -1.75 -9.49 5.18
C CYS A 31 -2.24 -9.46 6.64
N LEU A 32 -2.95 -8.40 7.05
CA LEU A 32 -3.52 -8.28 8.39
C LEU A 32 -4.57 -9.37 8.67
N ARG A 33 -5.47 -9.62 7.71
CA ARG A 33 -6.49 -10.68 7.84
C ARG A 33 -5.86 -12.06 7.96
N ARG A 34 -4.89 -12.38 7.10
CA ARG A 34 -4.19 -13.66 7.17
C ARG A 34 -3.50 -13.87 8.52
N LYS A 35 -2.91 -12.79 9.09
CA LYS A 35 -2.37 -12.83 10.44
C LYS A 35 -3.45 -13.15 11.49
N ARG A 36 -4.57 -12.43 11.48
CA ARG A 36 -5.67 -12.65 12.43
C ARG A 36 -6.28 -14.05 12.34
N GLU A 37 -6.30 -14.61 11.15
CA GLU A 37 -6.84 -15.95 10.86
C GLU A 37 -5.79 -17.07 11.06
N GLY A 38 -4.57 -16.74 11.50
CA GLY A 38 -3.49 -17.70 11.67
C GLY A 38 -3.04 -18.37 10.38
N GLN A 39 -3.26 -17.70 9.23
CA GLN A 39 -2.91 -18.23 7.91
C GLN A 39 -1.48 -17.85 7.54
N GLU A 40 -0.86 -18.66 6.67
CA GLU A 40 0.46 -18.39 6.12
C GLU A 40 0.48 -17.05 5.37
N GLN A 41 1.51 -16.22 5.65
CA GLN A 41 1.69 -14.93 4.99
C GLN A 41 2.19 -15.10 3.53
N PRO A 42 1.85 -14.18 2.62
CA PRO A 42 2.58 -14.08 1.36
C PRO A 42 4.05 -13.76 1.62
N ARG A 43 4.92 -14.07 0.65
CA ARG A 43 6.36 -13.80 0.77
C ARG A 43 6.69 -12.31 0.83
N ALA A 44 5.85 -11.48 0.25
CA ALA A 44 6.00 -10.03 0.27
C ALA A 44 4.67 -9.32 0.05
N GLN A 45 4.59 -8.07 0.53
CA GLN A 45 3.56 -7.12 0.15
C GLN A 45 4.19 -5.89 -0.52
N LEU A 46 3.68 -5.49 -1.69
CA LEU A 46 4.12 -4.32 -2.43
C LEU A 46 3.03 -3.26 -2.41
N LEU A 47 3.30 -2.17 -1.71
CA LEU A 47 2.33 -1.11 -1.43
C LEU A 47 2.80 0.18 -2.13
N PHE A 48 2.17 0.50 -3.26
CA PHE A 48 2.45 1.72 -3.99
C PHE A 48 1.43 2.79 -3.62
N VAL A 49 1.88 3.95 -3.16
CA VAL A 49 1.02 5.07 -2.76
C VAL A 49 -0.25 4.61 -2.01
N PRO A 50 -0.11 3.74 -0.99
CA PRO A 50 -1.25 3.05 -0.41
C PRO A 50 -2.15 4.00 0.36
N VAL A 51 -3.47 3.78 0.28
CA VAL A 51 -4.43 4.31 1.26
C VAL A 51 -4.29 3.48 2.54
N THR A 52 -3.94 4.10 3.66
CA THR A 52 -3.74 3.38 4.91
C THR A 52 -4.58 3.89 6.06
N ASP A 53 -5.18 5.08 5.93
CA ASP A 53 -6.03 5.69 6.95
C ASP A 53 -7.20 6.48 6.32
N LEU A 54 -8.37 5.87 6.25
CA LEU A 54 -9.60 6.54 5.82
C LEU A 54 -10.34 7.23 6.98
N SER A 55 -9.82 7.16 8.22
CA SER A 55 -10.45 7.81 9.38
C SER A 55 -10.35 9.33 9.29
N ARG A 56 -9.33 9.84 8.62
CA ARG A 56 -9.02 11.28 8.51
C ARG A 56 -8.52 11.66 7.12
N LEU A 57 -8.72 12.92 6.73
CA LEU A 57 -8.22 13.51 5.48
C LEU A 57 -7.57 14.89 5.75
N ASP A 58 -6.78 14.99 6.83
CA ASP A 58 -6.25 16.26 7.31
C ASP A 58 -4.75 16.24 7.66
N THR A 59 -4.02 15.21 7.22
CA THR A 59 -2.56 15.17 7.36
C THR A 59 -1.90 16.36 6.63
N PRO A 60 -0.65 16.70 6.94
CA PRO A 60 0.07 17.75 6.21
C PRO A 60 0.04 17.54 4.69
N SER A 61 0.28 16.32 4.20
CA SER A 61 0.23 16.03 2.76
C SER A 61 -1.18 16.15 2.16
N HIS A 62 -2.23 15.79 2.90
CA HIS A 62 -3.61 16.02 2.47
C HIS A 62 -3.89 17.50 2.23
N LYS A 63 -3.40 18.39 3.10
CA LYS A 63 -3.57 19.84 2.98
C LYS A 63 -2.71 20.42 1.86
N GLU A 64 -1.43 20.04 1.84
CA GLU A 64 -0.42 20.55 0.89
C GLU A 64 -0.78 20.18 -0.56
N PHE A 65 -1.23 18.94 -0.80
CA PHE A 65 -1.53 18.43 -2.14
C PHE A 65 -3.03 18.27 -2.39
N SER A 66 -3.85 19.02 -1.68
CA SER A 66 -5.32 18.97 -1.79
C SER A 66 -5.88 19.21 -3.19
N LYS A 67 -5.12 19.92 -4.06
CA LYS A 67 -5.48 20.28 -5.44
C LYS A 67 -4.24 20.32 -6.34
N GLY A 68 -4.44 20.09 -7.65
CA GLY A 68 -3.39 20.33 -8.66
C GLY A 68 -2.43 19.18 -8.92
N TYR A 69 -2.48 18.09 -8.17
CA TYR A 69 -1.56 16.96 -8.25
C TYR A 69 -2.23 15.64 -8.61
N PHE A 70 -3.24 15.67 -9.47
CA PHE A 70 -4.04 14.55 -9.95
C PHE A 70 -5.05 14.06 -8.90
N LEU A 71 -4.62 13.37 -7.83
CA LEU A 71 -5.48 13.01 -6.71
C LEU A 71 -5.74 14.25 -5.86
N THR A 72 -7.00 14.53 -5.58
CA THR A 72 -7.41 15.69 -4.76
C THR A 72 -8.11 15.23 -3.48
N GLN A 73 -8.14 16.11 -2.48
CA GLN A 73 -8.89 15.85 -1.26
C GLN A 73 -10.39 15.60 -1.54
N ALA A 74 -10.97 16.32 -2.50
CA ALA A 74 -12.37 16.11 -2.91
C ALA A 74 -12.59 14.72 -3.51
N HIS A 75 -11.64 14.23 -4.35
CA HIS A 75 -11.70 12.86 -4.87
C HIS A 75 -11.64 11.83 -3.74
N MET A 76 -10.71 12.01 -2.78
CA MET A 76 -10.56 11.09 -1.66
C MET A 76 -11.81 11.04 -0.78
N GLN A 77 -12.41 12.20 -0.50
CA GLN A 77 -13.67 12.27 0.23
C GLN A 77 -14.78 11.52 -0.52
N TRP A 78 -14.93 11.78 -1.83
CA TRP A 78 -15.94 11.12 -2.65
C TRP A 78 -15.73 9.60 -2.70
N TYR A 79 -14.49 9.11 -2.92
CA TYR A 79 -14.19 7.68 -2.90
C TYR A 79 -14.52 7.03 -1.55
N ARG A 80 -14.20 7.69 -0.45
CA ARG A 80 -14.54 7.22 0.89
C ARG A 80 -16.06 7.08 1.07
N GLU A 81 -16.83 8.07 0.65
CA GLU A 81 -18.30 8.06 0.71
C GLU A 81 -18.94 6.98 -0.17
N GLN A 82 -18.31 6.64 -1.32
CA GLN A 82 -18.79 5.54 -2.17
C GLN A 82 -18.39 4.15 -1.63
N TYR A 83 -17.29 4.07 -0.92
CA TYR A 83 -16.75 2.80 -0.43
C TYR A 83 -17.39 2.36 0.90
N LEU A 84 -17.65 3.31 1.79
CA LEU A 84 -18.16 3.05 3.13
C LEU A 84 -19.67 3.29 3.20
N THR A 85 -20.40 2.34 3.75
CA THR A 85 -21.85 2.44 3.98
C THR A 85 -22.18 3.07 5.31
N ASP A 86 -21.23 3.08 6.26
CA ASP A 86 -21.32 3.68 7.58
C ASP A 86 -20.00 4.40 7.89
N ASP A 87 -20.08 5.59 8.44
CA ASP A 87 -18.92 6.40 8.80
C ASP A 87 -18.04 5.75 9.90
N VAL A 88 -18.63 4.89 10.73
CA VAL A 88 -17.88 4.13 11.74
C VAL A 88 -16.88 3.16 11.11
N GLN A 89 -17.18 2.62 9.93
CA GLN A 89 -16.31 1.67 9.22
C GLN A 89 -14.92 2.24 8.92
N ARG A 90 -14.77 3.57 8.83
CA ARG A 90 -13.47 4.20 8.62
C ARG A 90 -12.44 3.90 9.71
N LEU A 91 -12.89 3.50 10.90
CA LEU A 91 -12.03 3.11 12.03
C LEU A 91 -11.66 1.63 12.03
N ASP A 92 -12.26 0.83 11.15
CA ASP A 92 -11.97 -0.60 11.04
C ASP A 92 -10.57 -0.79 10.41
N PRO A 93 -9.67 -1.57 11.03
CA PRO A 93 -8.38 -1.94 10.45
C PRO A 93 -8.46 -2.63 9.07
N ASP A 94 -9.60 -3.21 8.72
CA ASP A 94 -9.85 -3.75 7.37
C ASP A 94 -10.17 -2.66 6.33
N VAL A 95 -10.30 -1.43 6.76
CA VAL A 95 -10.49 -0.23 5.94
C VAL A 95 -9.29 0.70 6.09
N SER A 96 -8.82 0.88 7.31
CA SER A 96 -7.70 1.75 7.70
C SER A 96 -6.59 0.92 8.35
N PRO A 97 -5.74 0.21 7.59
CA PRO A 97 -4.71 -0.68 8.14
C PRO A 97 -3.71 0.03 9.05
N LEU A 98 -3.54 1.33 8.93
CA LEU A 98 -2.73 2.13 9.86
C LEU A 98 -3.27 2.08 11.30
N LEU A 99 -4.56 1.85 11.49
CA LEU A 99 -5.20 1.79 12.81
C LEU A 99 -5.15 0.40 13.45
N ALA A 100 -4.63 -0.62 12.76
CA ALA A 100 -4.47 -1.96 13.35
C ALA A 100 -3.59 -1.90 14.61
N GLU A 101 -4.03 -2.49 15.71
CA GLU A 101 -3.29 -2.49 16.99
C GLU A 101 -1.94 -3.22 16.88
N ASP A 102 -1.92 -4.33 16.15
CA ASP A 102 -0.74 -5.16 15.97
C ASP A 102 -0.53 -5.54 14.49
N VAL A 103 0.58 -5.05 13.93
CA VAL A 103 1.03 -5.35 12.56
C VAL A 103 2.27 -6.25 12.52
N SER A 104 2.70 -6.82 13.66
CA SER A 104 3.84 -7.74 13.71
C SER A 104 3.58 -9.03 12.93
N GLY A 105 4.61 -9.65 12.40
CA GLY A 105 4.50 -10.96 11.72
C GLY A 105 3.72 -10.96 10.41
N VAL A 106 3.30 -9.80 9.88
CA VAL A 106 2.79 -9.72 8.50
C VAL A 106 3.93 -9.83 7.48
N ALA A 107 3.60 -10.06 6.22
CA ALA A 107 4.57 -10.20 5.14
C ALA A 107 5.58 -9.04 5.08
N PRO A 108 6.88 -9.30 4.78
CA PRO A 108 7.85 -8.26 4.45
C PRO A 108 7.29 -7.28 3.42
N ALA A 109 7.55 -5.98 3.60
CA ALA A 109 6.90 -4.95 2.80
C ALA A 109 7.88 -4.14 1.94
N TYR A 110 7.49 -3.89 0.69
CA TYR A 110 7.96 -2.75 -0.09
C TYR A 110 6.89 -1.66 -0.04
N VAL A 111 7.23 -0.47 0.43
CA VAL A 111 6.31 0.68 0.48
C VAL A 111 6.91 1.83 -0.30
N ALA A 112 6.22 2.27 -1.34
CA ALA A 112 6.63 3.41 -2.15
C ALA A 112 5.60 4.54 -2.06
N VAL A 113 6.07 5.76 -1.76
CA VAL A 113 5.24 6.97 -1.73
C VAL A 113 5.73 8.00 -2.73
N ALA A 114 4.82 8.76 -3.31
CA ALA A 114 5.15 9.87 -4.18
C ALA A 114 5.35 11.17 -3.39
N GLY A 115 6.24 12.06 -3.85
CA GLY A 115 6.54 13.30 -3.16
C GLY A 115 5.38 14.28 -3.14
N PHE A 116 4.65 14.36 -4.26
CA PHE A 116 3.50 15.24 -4.46
C PHE A 116 2.19 14.43 -4.44
N ASP A 117 1.87 13.85 -3.27
CA ASP A 117 0.73 12.95 -3.10
C ASP A 117 0.03 13.22 -1.77
N PRO A 118 -1.29 13.41 -1.74
CA PRO A 118 -2.05 13.49 -0.50
C PRO A 118 -1.82 12.30 0.45
N LEU A 119 -1.59 11.09 -0.08
CA LEU A 119 -1.40 9.86 0.70
C LEU A 119 0.05 9.66 1.19
N ARG A 120 0.97 10.60 0.88
CA ARG A 120 2.38 10.49 1.25
C ARG A 120 2.60 10.22 2.73
N ASP A 121 1.96 11.00 3.58
CA ASP A 121 2.24 10.98 5.02
C ASP A 121 1.65 9.73 5.68
N GLU A 122 0.45 9.30 5.31
CA GLU A 122 -0.15 8.06 5.84
C GLU A 122 0.57 6.80 5.36
N GLY A 123 1.01 6.75 4.09
CA GLY A 123 1.83 5.66 3.57
C GLY A 123 3.20 5.58 4.25
N THR A 124 3.79 6.74 4.58
CA THR A 124 5.04 6.82 5.36
C THR A 124 4.81 6.29 6.77
N ALA A 125 3.76 6.75 7.46
CA ALA A 125 3.41 6.32 8.81
C ALA A 125 3.16 4.80 8.88
N TYR A 126 2.51 4.22 7.86
CA TYR A 126 2.30 2.77 7.82
C TYR A 126 3.63 2.00 7.66
N ALA A 127 4.54 2.49 6.82
CA ALA A 127 5.87 1.89 6.68
C ALA A 127 6.67 1.95 7.99
N GLU A 128 6.59 3.04 8.74
CA GLU A 128 7.20 3.20 10.05
C GLU A 128 6.59 2.25 11.07
N LYS A 129 5.26 2.17 11.14
CA LYS A 129 4.54 1.24 12.01
C LYS A 129 4.93 -0.22 11.77
N LEU A 130 5.02 -0.64 10.51
CA LEU A 130 5.49 -1.99 10.15
C LEU A 130 6.91 -2.24 10.67
N ARG A 131 7.80 -1.26 10.49
CA ARG A 131 9.20 -1.35 10.92
C ARG A 131 9.35 -1.43 12.44
N GLU A 132 8.59 -0.61 13.17
CA GLU A 132 8.55 -0.62 14.64
C GLU A 132 8.03 -1.95 15.19
N ALA A 133 7.12 -2.61 14.47
CA ALA A 133 6.64 -3.95 14.79
C ALA A 133 7.58 -5.10 14.35
N GLY A 134 8.80 -4.78 13.90
CA GLY A 134 9.81 -5.77 13.50
C GLY A 134 9.60 -6.39 12.12
N VAL A 135 8.69 -5.86 11.30
CA VAL A 135 8.49 -6.31 9.91
C VAL A 135 9.61 -5.77 9.03
N PRO A 136 10.28 -6.58 8.20
CA PRO A 136 11.26 -6.08 7.22
C PRO A 136 10.58 -5.15 6.21
N VAL A 137 11.05 -3.89 6.14
CA VAL A 137 10.47 -2.87 5.25
C VAL A 137 11.52 -2.24 4.36
N SER A 138 11.33 -2.33 3.06
CA SER A 138 12.02 -1.51 2.05
C SER A 138 11.13 -0.30 1.72
N PHE A 139 11.48 0.86 2.24
CA PHE A 139 10.72 2.11 2.02
C PHE A 139 11.39 2.99 0.97
N ARG A 140 10.58 3.53 0.05
CA ARG A 140 11.02 4.49 -0.98
C ARG A 140 10.09 5.69 -1.05
N ARG A 141 10.69 6.87 -0.97
CA ARG A 141 10.02 8.14 -1.33
C ARG A 141 10.57 8.60 -2.67
N HIS A 142 9.67 8.79 -3.64
CA HIS A 142 9.98 9.33 -4.95
C HIS A 142 9.63 10.83 -5.01
N PRO A 143 10.55 11.75 -4.69
CA PRO A 143 10.23 13.15 -4.39
C PRO A 143 9.68 13.93 -5.61
N GLY A 144 9.99 13.49 -6.81
CA GLY A 144 9.54 14.13 -8.06
C GLY A 144 8.31 13.50 -8.71
N LEU A 145 7.65 12.56 -8.04
CA LEU A 145 6.49 11.87 -8.61
C LEU A 145 5.19 12.28 -7.94
N ILE A 146 4.07 12.09 -8.65
CA ILE A 146 2.70 12.29 -8.20
C ILE A 146 1.98 10.95 -8.06
N HIS A 147 0.79 10.94 -7.47
CA HIS A 147 0.01 9.75 -7.15
C HIS A 147 -0.03 8.67 -8.25
N PRO A 148 -0.37 8.95 -9.52
CA PRO A 148 -0.55 7.92 -10.55
C PRO A 148 0.77 7.43 -11.18
N PHE A 149 1.92 7.57 -10.53
CA PHE A 149 3.20 7.24 -11.16
C PHE A 149 3.29 5.78 -11.61
N VAL A 150 2.70 4.85 -10.88
CA VAL A 150 2.71 3.41 -11.23
C VAL A 150 2.08 3.18 -12.61
N ASN A 151 1.00 3.91 -12.90
CA ASN A 151 0.24 3.80 -14.14
C ASN A 151 0.83 4.65 -15.29
N SER A 152 1.92 5.36 -15.03
CA SER A 152 2.53 6.32 -15.98
C SER A 152 3.92 5.91 -16.46
N SER A 153 4.31 4.66 -16.29
CA SER A 153 5.65 4.14 -16.61
C SER A 153 6.02 4.27 -18.10
N GLY A 154 5.02 4.21 -19.00
CA GLY A 154 5.21 4.42 -20.44
C GLY A 154 5.38 5.89 -20.85
N VAL A 155 5.09 6.83 -19.95
CA VAL A 155 5.13 8.29 -20.22
C VAL A 155 6.30 8.94 -19.47
N TRP A 156 6.47 8.60 -18.20
CA TRP A 156 7.49 9.21 -17.33
C TRP A 156 8.64 8.26 -17.04
N ARG A 157 9.85 8.64 -17.47
CA ARG A 157 11.06 7.83 -17.24
C ARG A 157 11.28 7.49 -15.78
N ASN A 158 11.02 8.42 -14.85
CA ASN A 158 11.21 8.19 -13.42
C ASN A 158 10.19 7.19 -12.86
N SER A 159 9.00 7.10 -13.42
CA SER A 159 8.03 6.05 -13.07
C SER A 159 8.52 4.67 -13.48
N GLY A 160 9.08 4.53 -14.69
CA GLY A 160 9.71 3.28 -15.12
C GLY A 160 10.83 2.84 -14.16
N ARG A 161 11.75 3.75 -13.82
CA ARG A 161 12.83 3.47 -12.86
C ARG A 161 12.32 3.05 -11.48
N ALA A 162 11.26 3.69 -10.99
CA ALA A 162 10.65 3.32 -9.70
C ALA A 162 10.07 1.90 -9.73
N LEU A 163 9.46 1.49 -10.86
CA LEU A 163 8.96 0.12 -11.03
C LEU A 163 10.09 -0.90 -11.21
N ASP A 164 11.16 -0.55 -11.91
CA ASP A 164 12.35 -1.43 -12.03
C ASP A 164 12.98 -1.68 -10.66
N GLU A 165 13.10 -0.65 -9.83
CA GLU A 165 13.55 -0.76 -8.45
C GLU A 165 12.64 -1.69 -7.62
N ALA A 166 11.32 -1.48 -7.69
CA ALA A 166 10.35 -2.32 -6.99
C ALA A 166 10.42 -3.78 -7.44
N ALA A 167 10.60 -4.04 -8.74
CA ALA A 167 10.78 -5.38 -9.29
C ALA A 167 12.05 -6.05 -8.77
N GLY A 168 13.16 -5.29 -8.64
CA GLY A 168 14.40 -5.76 -8.04
C GLY A 168 14.22 -6.18 -6.58
N VAL A 169 13.54 -5.34 -5.78
CA VAL A 169 13.23 -5.63 -4.37
C VAL A 169 12.32 -6.85 -4.25
N LEU A 170 11.27 -6.94 -5.08
CA LEU A 170 10.37 -8.10 -5.09
C LEU A 170 11.15 -9.38 -5.39
N ARG A 171 12.03 -9.38 -6.39
CA ARG A 171 12.85 -10.54 -6.71
C ARG A 171 13.66 -10.99 -5.50
N ALA A 172 14.36 -10.07 -4.84
CA ALA A 172 15.13 -10.38 -3.65
C ALA A 172 14.25 -10.98 -2.52
N MET A 173 13.06 -10.41 -2.28
CA MET A 173 12.12 -10.92 -1.26
C MET A 173 11.58 -12.32 -1.58
N LEU A 174 11.42 -12.66 -2.87
CA LEU A 174 10.95 -13.98 -3.31
C LEU A 174 12.04 -15.05 -3.29
N GLU A 175 13.30 -14.67 -3.24
CA GLU A 175 14.46 -15.58 -3.21
C GLU A 175 14.97 -15.88 -1.79
N MET A 176 14.53 -15.10 -0.80
CA MET A 176 14.77 -15.34 0.63
C MET A 176 13.96 -16.54 1.15
#